data_da45b3131de60f52a16c166ed86d2812
#
_entry.id   da45b3131de60f52a16c166ed86d2812
#
_cell.length_a   1.000
_cell.length_b   1.000
_cell.length_c   1.000
_cell.angle_alpha   90.00
_cell.angle_beta   90.00
_cell.angle_gamma   90.00
#
_symmetry.space_group_name_H-M   'P 1'
#
loop_
_entity.id
_entity.type
_entity.pdbx_description
1 polymer ?
#
loop_
_entity_poly.entity_id
_entity_poly.type
_entity_poly.pdbx_seq_one_letter_code
_entity_poly.pdbx_strand_id
1 'polypeptide(L)'
;MSVQEHGAVKWQLGHFEQFTAKQWYYIAALRMAVFVVEQDCPYQDLDGLDCHPDTLHLVAWQSEQVVGYLRILAPASAYPQASIGRVIIAAPARGMGLGHHLMTRGLEAAQAHFSPPFYL
;
A
#
# COMPACT_ATOMS: atom_id res chain seq x y z
N MET A 1 3.06 17.33 -12.39
CA MET A 1 2.44 17.20 -11.99
C MET A 1 1.50 17.22 -12.02
N SER A 2 1.07 17.14 -12.15
CA SER A 2 0.09 17.28 -12.13
C SER A 2 -0.53 17.36 -11.32
N VAL A 3 -0.76 17.74 -11.00
CA VAL A 3 -1.43 17.67 -10.25
C VAL A 3 -2.41 18.25 -10.23
N GLN A 4 -3.14 18.07 -10.13
CA GLN A 4 -4.08 18.63 -9.91
C GLN A 4 -4.06 19.05 -8.76
N GLU A 5 -3.97 19.96 -8.33
CA GLU A 5 -3.83 20.41 -7.26
C GLU A 5 -4.74 20.11 -6.36
N HIS A 6 -5.14 20.73 -5.52
CA HIS A 6 -5.91 20.51 -4.43
C HIS A 6 -6.59 19.26 -4.50
N GLY A 7 -6.20 18.31 -3.97
CA GLY A 7 -6.81 17.03 -4.00
C GLY A 7 -6.18 16.06 -4.95
N ALA A 8 -5.22 16.54 -5.67
CA ALA A 8 -4.52 15.65 -6.57
C ALA A 8 -3.79 14.59 -5.79
N VAL A 9 -3.96 13.35 -6.21
CA VAL A 9 -3.28 12.22 -5.60
C VAL A 9 -2.09 11.87 -6.45
N LYS A 10 -0.93 11.71 -5.80
CA LYS A 10 0.27 11.23 -6.47
C LYS A 10 0.49 9.79 -6.08
N TRP A 11 0.80 8.98 -7.06
CA TRP A 11 0.99 7.55 -6.86
C TRP A 11 2.47 7.19 -6.88
N GLN A 12 2.88 6.35 -5.95
CA GLN A 12 4.24 5.85 -5.91
C GLN A 12 4.20 4.34 -5.75
N LEU A 13 4.89 3.64 -6.67
CA LEU A 13 5.03 2.19 -6.61
C LEU A 13 6.52 1.90 -6.49
N GLY A 14 6.92 1.10 -5.52
CA GLY A 14 8.32 0.79 -5.39
C GLY A 14 8.61 -0.31 -4.39
N HIS A 15 9.87 -0.74 -4.38
CA HIS A 15 10.40 -1.66 -3.39
C HIS A 15 10.84 -0.89 -2.16
N PHE A 16 11.13 -1.60 -1.09
CA PHE A 16 11.46 -0.99 0.19
C PHE A 16 12.52 0.11 0.08
N GLU A 17 13.58 -0.14 -0.69
CA GLU A 17 14.70 0.80 -0.75
C GLU A 17 14.41 2.04 -1.57
N GLN A 18 13.30 2.08 -2.27
CA GLN A 18 12.95 3.24 -3.10
C GLN A 18 12.16 4.30 -2.33
N PHE A 19 11.87 4.05 -1.06
CA PHE A 19 11.16 5.00 -0.21
C PHE A 19 12.13 5.58 0.81
N THR A 20 11.95 6.85 1.16
CA THR A 20 12.77 7.48 2.18
C THR A 20 12.36 7.02 3.57
N ALA A 21 13.22 7.24 4.54
CA ALA A 21 12.90 6.93 5.93
C ALA A 21 11.66 7.68 6.40
N LYS A 22 11.53 8.95 5.99
CA LYS A 22 10.37 9.75 6.37
C LYS A 22 9.09 9.19 5.75
N GLN A 23 9.16 8.78 4.48
CA GLN A 23 8.01 8.16 3.83
C GLN A 23 7.61 6.89 4.56
N TRP A 24 8.58 6.06 4.96
CA TRP A 24 8.28 4.85 5.71
C TRP A 24 7.65 5.14 7.05
N TYR A 25 8.08 6.20 7.71
CA TYR A 25 7.49 6.58 8.98
C TYR A 25 5.98 6.86 8.81
N TYR A 26 5.62 7.63 7.78
CA TYR A 26 4.21 7.96 7.55
C TYR A 26 3.40 6.75 7.11
N ILE A 27 3.98 5.88 6.28
CA ILE A 27 3.31 4.65 5.88
C ILE A 27 3.05 3.76 7.09
N ALA A 28 4.06 3.56 7.93
CA ALA A 28 3.92 2.73 9.13
C ALA A 28 2.91 3.33 10.10
N ALA A 29 2.93 4.64 10.26
CA ALA A 29 1.99 5.30 11.17
C ALA A 29 0.55 5.07 10.72
N LEU A 30 0.27 5.18 9.41
CA LEU A 30 -1.09 4.92 8.92
C LEU A 30 -1.48 3.46 9.10
N ARG A 31 -0.56 2.53 8.83
CA ARG A 31 -0.83 1.11 9.00
C ARG A 31 -1.19 0.79 10.45
N MET A 32 -0.43 1.35 11.39
CA MET A 32 -0.71 1.13 12.81
C MET A 32 -2.03 1.76 13.21
N ALA A 33 -2.32 2.97 12.73
CA ALA A 33 -3.55 3.67 13.08
C ALA A 33 -4.78 2.89 12.63
N VAL A 34 -4.73 2.28 11.45
CA VAL A 34 -5.89 1.58 10.91
C VAL A 34 -5.96 0.14 11.43
N PHE A 35 -4.89 -0.63 11.27
CA PHE A 35 -4.97 -2.06 11.54
C PHE A 35 -4.89 -2.40 13.02
N VAL A 36 -4.13 -1.66 13.79
CA VAL A 36 -3.95 -1.96 15.22
C VAL A 36 -4.90 -1.15 16.07
N VAL A 37 -4.93 0.16 15.87
CA VAL A 37 -5.71 1.05 16.74
C VAL A 37 -7.18 1.08 16.34
N GLU A 38 -7.49 1.45 15.09
CA GLU A 38 -8.88 1.59 14.67
C GLU A 38 -9.61 0.25 14.71
N GLN A 39 -8.98 -0.82 14.24
CA GLN A 39 -9.59 -2.15 14.21
C GLN A 39 -9.44 -2.90 15.53
N ASP A 40 -8.73 -2.30 16.49
CA ASP A 40 -8.52 -2.88 17.81
C ASP A 40 -8.01 -4.31 17.71
N CYS A 41 -7.00 -4.50 16.87
CA CYS A 41 -6.43 -5.82 16.62
C CYS A 41 -4.94 -5.80 16.94
N PRO A 42 -4.53 -6.21 18.14
CA PRO A 42 -3.10 -6.19 18.50
C PRO A 42 -2.36 -7.34 17.82
N TYR A 43 -1.71 -7.04 16.71
CA TYR A 43 -0.91 -8.03 15.98
C TYR A 43 0.32 -7.35 15.40
N GLN A 44 1.22 -8.16 14.89
CA GLN A 44 2.49 -7.67 14.36
C GLN A 44 2.28 -7.18 12.92
N ASP A 45 1.90 -5.91 12.78
CA ASP A 45 1.64 -5.37 11.43
C ASP A 45 2.92 -5.26 10.60
N LEU A 46 4.02 -4.81 11.22
CA LEU A 46 5.32 -4.79 10.56
C LEU A 46 5.94 -6.16 10.74
N ASP A 47 5.75 -7.01 9.74
CA ASP A 47 6.00 -8.45 9.85
C ASP A 47 7.31 -8.90 9.19
N GLY A 48 8.14 -7.96 8.77
CA GLY A 48 9.41 -8.28 8.13
C GLY A 48 9.31 -8.47 6.62
N LEU A 49 8.11 -8.68 6.10
CA LEU A 49 7.95 -8.90 4.66
C LEU A 49 8.06 -7.61 3.86
N ASP A 50 7.93 -6.47 4.53
CA ASP A 50 8.04 -5.18 3.87
C ASP A 50 9.42 -4.94 3.28
N CYS A 51 10.45 -5.50 3.89
CA CYS A 51 11.84 -5.31 3.46
C CYS A 51 12.31 -6.35 2.45
N HIS A 52 11.46 -7.32 2.11
CA HIS A 52 11.83 -8.35 1.15
C HIS A 52 12.07 -7.70 -0.22
N PRO A 53 13.15 -8.06 -0.92
CA PRO A 53 13.50 -7.38 -2.19
C PRO A 53 12.41 -7.41 -3.24
N ASP A 54 11.54 -8.43 -3.23
CA ASP A 54 10.51 -8.58 -4.24
C ASP A 54 9.16 -8.00 -3.82
N THR A 55 9.04 -7.51 -2.59
CA THR A 55 7.79 -6.89 -2.13
C THR A 55 7.63 -5.51 -2.75
N LEU A 56 6.43 -5.24 -3.26
CA LEU A 56 6.10 -3.93 -3.82
C LEU A 56 5.14 -3.21 -2.90
N HIS A 57 5.30 -1.89 -2.84
CA HIS A 57 4.44 -1.02 -2.04
C HIS A 57 3.82 0.01 -2.97
N LEU A 58 2.51 0.13 -2.93
CA LEU A 58 1.79 1.13 -3.71
C LEU A 58 1.20 2.14 -2.74
N VAL A 59 1.56 3.40 -2.91
CA VAL A 59 1.18 4.46 -1.98
C VAL A 59 0.50 5.57 -2.74
N ALA A 60 -0.61 6.04 -2.21
CA ALA A 60 -1.29 7.23 -2.71
C ALA A 60 -0.99 8.37 -1.75
N TRP A 61 -0.36 9.42 -2.26
CA TRP A 61 0.03 10.60 -1.49
C TRP A 61 -0.86 11.78 -1.84
N GLN A 62 -1.24 12.54 -0.85
CA GLN A 62 -1.91 13.81 -1.06
C GLN A 62 -1.25 14.82 -0.13
N SER A 63 -0.54 15.79 -0.71
CA SER A 63 0.16 16.83 0.05
C SER A 63 1.08 16.24 1.13
N GLU A 64 1.90 15.28 0.78
CA GLU A 64 2.85 14.62 1.69
C GLU A 64 2.19 13.74 2.75
N GLN A 65 0.90 13.49 2.65
CA GLN A 65 0.22 12.58 3.56
C GLN A 65 -0.17 11.32 2.81
N VAL A 66 -0.06 10.16 3.48
CA VAL A 66 -0.49 8.91 2.90
C VAL A 66 -2.01 8.85 3.00
N VAL A 67 -2.70 8.76 1.87
CA VAL A 67 -4.15 8.63 1.85
C VAL A 67 -4.59 7.24 1.44
N GLY A 68 -3.71 6.44 0.84
CA GLY A 68 -4.00 5.06 0.48
C GLY A 68 -2.72 4.26 0.41
N TYR A 69 -2.84 2.95 0.64
CA TYR A 69 -1.69 2.06 0.65
C TYR A 69 -2.12 0.62 0.41
N LEU A 70 -1.30 -0.13 -0.30
CA LEU A 70 -1.37 -1.58 -0.31
C LEU A 70 0.02 -2.13 -0.56
N ARG A 71 0.22 -3.41 -0.22
CA ARG A 71 1.47 -4.06 -0.57
C ARG A 71 1.18 -5.31 -1.40
N ILE A 72 2.14 -5.64 -2.25
CA ILE A 72 2.06 -6.80 -3.12
C ILE A 72 3.23 -7.70 -2.77
N LEU A 73 2.93 -8.91 -2.32
CA LEU A 73 3.93 -9.90 -1.95
C LEU A 73 4.17 -10.85 -3.11
N ALA A 74 5.43 -11.19 -3.32
CA ALA A 74 5.82 -12.14 -4.35
C ALA A 74 5.29 -13.54 -4.01
N PRO A 75 5.17 -14.43 -5.01
CA PRO A 75 4.78 -15.83 -4.76
C PRO A 75 5.69 -16.45 -3.70
N ALA A 76 5.11 -17.28 -2.85
CA ALA A 76 5.81 -18.01 -1.80
C ALA A 76 6.33 -17.15 -0.65
N SER A 77 5.94 -15.86 -0.59
CA SER A 77 6.28 -15.03 0.57
C SER A 77 5.34 -15.37 1.74
N ALA A 78 4.05 -15.29 1.52
CA ALA A 78 3.04 -15.65 2.54
C ALA A 78 2.10 -16.72 2.00
N TYR A 79 1.85 -16.71 0.71
CA TYR A 79 0.97 -17.67 0.03
C TYR A 79 1.69 -18.21 -1.18
N PRO A 80 1.27 -19.36 -1.72
CA PRO A 80 1.91 -19.92 -2.93
C PRO A 80 1.90 -18.95 -4.11
N GLN A 81 0.80 -18.18 -4.27
CA GLN A 81 0.71 -17.20 -5.33
C GLN A 81 1.04 -15.80 -4.80
N ALA A 82 1.26 -14.85 -5.73
CA ALA A 82 1.43 -13.46 -5.34
C ALA A 82 0.15 -12.96 -4.68
N SER A 83 0.29 -12.05 -3.73
CA SER A 83 -0.86 -11.58 -2.95
C SER A 83 -0.85 -10.07 -2.80
N ILE A 84 -2.06 -9.50 -2.68
CA ILE A 84 -2.25 -8.09 -2.38
C ILE A 84 -2.87 -8.02 -0.98
N GLY A 85 -2.26 -7.26 -0.10
CA GLY A 85 -2.75 -7.12 1.25
C GLY A 85 -2.43 -5.77 1.85
N ARG A 86 -2.77 -5.61 3.11
CA ARG A 86 -2.58 -4.35 3.85
C ARG A 86 -3.23 -3.18 3.12
N VAL A 87 -4.42 -3.40 2.54
CA VAL A 87 -5.11 -2.37 1.77
C VAL A 87 -5.75 -1.36 2.72
N ILE A 88 -5.38 -0.10 2.58
CA ILE A 88 -5.84 0.97 3.48
C ILE A 88 -6.27 2.19 2.69
N ILE A 89 -7.38 2.79 3.09
CA ILE A 89 -7.72 4.17 2.74
C ILE A 89 -7.79 4.94 4.04
N ALA A 90 -7.02 6.03 4.13
CA ALA A 90 -7.03 6.86 5.34
C ALA A 90 -8.42 7.42 5.58
N ALA A 91 -8.81 7.52 6.87
CA ALA A 91 -10.17 7.91 7.23
C ALA A 91 -10.66 9.17 6.53
N PRO A 92 -9.88 10.26 6.48
CA PRO A 92 -10.36 11.47 5.81
C PRO A 92 -10.62 11.32 4.31
N ALA A 93 -10.02 10.30 3.68
CA ALA A 93 -10.14 10.10 2.23
C ALA A 93 -11.17 9.03 1.87
N ARG A 94 -11.85 8.45 2.85
CA ARG A 94 -12.82 7.39 2.58
C ARG A 94 -14.08 7.98 1.95
N GLY A 95 -14.74 7.17 1.12
CA GLY A 95 -15.98 7.58 0.49
C GLY A 95 -15.80 8.38 -0.78
N MET A 96 -14.58 8.52 -1.29
CA MET A 96 -14.31 9.33 -2.47
C MET A 96 -13.86 8.50 -3.67
N GLY A 97 -14.07 7.19 -3.62
CA GLY A 97 -13.71 6.32 -4.74
C GLY A 97 -12.23 5.97 -4.82
N LEU A 98 -11.43 6.41 -3.87
CA LEU A 98 -9.99 6.17 -3.90
C LEU A 98 -9.68 4.68 -3.78
N GLY A 99 -10.48 3.93 -3.03
CA GLY A 99 -10.27 2.50 -2.87
C GLY A 99 -10.32 1.74 -4.20
N HIS A 100 -11.25 2.13 -5.07
CA HIS A 100 -11.37 1.52 -6.39
C HIS A 100 -10.10 1.79 -7.21
N HIS A 101 -9.64 3.04 -7.21
CA HIS A 101 -8.42 3.40 -7.95
C HIS A 101 -7.21 2.67 -7.39
N LEU A 102 -7.12 2.56 -6.07
CA LEU A 102 -6.02 1.87 -5.41
C LEU A 102 -5.97 0.41 -5.84
N MET A 103 -7.10 -0.29 -5.79
CA MET A 103 -7.14 -1.70 -6.17
C MET A 103 -6.87 -1.91 -7.65
N THR A 104 -7.40 -1.04 -8.52
CA THR A 104 -7.14 -1.13 -9.95
C THR A 104 -5.64 -1.01 -10.23
N ARG A 105 -4.99 -0.01 -9.63
CA ARG A 105 -3.55 0.17 -9.80
C ARG A 105 -2.75 -0.97 -9.18
N GLY A 106 -3.21 -1.50 -8.04
CA GLY A 106 -2.57 -2.64 -7.40
C GLY A 106 -2.62 -3.88 -8.26
N LEU A 107 -3.77 -4.17 -8.87
CA LEU A 107 -3.89 -5.31 -9.76
C LEU A 107 -3.03 -5.15 -11.01
N GLU A 108 -2.98 -3.94 -11.57
CA GLU A 108 -2.12 -3.66 -12.71
C GLU A 108 -0.65 -3.90 -12.37
N ALA A 109 -0.22 -3.44 -11.19
CA ALA A 109 1.15 -3.63 -10.76
C ALA A 109 1.47 -5.11 -10.53
N ALA A 110 0.54 -5.84 -9.92
CA ALA A 110 0.72 -7.27 -9.69
C ALA A 110 0.84 -8.02 -11.01
N GLN A 111 0.02 -7.67 -11.99
CA GLN A 111 0.04 -8.30 -13.30
C GLN A 111 1.32 -7.98 -14.07
N ALA A 112 1.88 -6.79 -13.85
CA ALA A 112 3.12 -6.40 -14.51
C ALA A 112 4.34 -7.13 -13.93
N HIS A 113 4.28 -7.57 -12.68
CA HIS A 113 5.43 -8.15 -12.00
C HIS A 113 5.31 -9.66 -11.74
N PHE A 114 4.09 -10.19 -11.67
CA PHE A 114 3.89 -11.59 -11.31
C PHE A 114 2.81 -12.21 -12.19
N SER A 115 2.81 -13.54 -12.25
CA SER A 115 1.82 -14.29 -13.03
C SER A 115 0.58 -14.57 -12.19
N PRO A 116 -0.62 -14.53 -12.80
CA PRO A 116 -1.83 -14.93 -12.08
C PRO A 116 -1.80 -16.41 -11.77
N PRO A 117 -2.63 -16.90 -10.82
CA PRO A 117 -3.62 -16.13 -10.08
C PRO A 117 -3.01 -15.36 -8.92
N PHE A 118 -3.80 -14.43 -8.38
CA PHE A 118 -3.37 -13.64 -7.24
C PHE A 118 -4.30 -13.90 -6.06
N TYR A 119 -3.72 -13.85 -4.86
CA TYR A 119 -4.49 -13.99 -3.63
C TYR A 119 -4.79 -12.59 -3.09
N LEU A 120 -6.05 -12.31 -2.83
CA LEU A 120 -6.47 -10.99 -2.35
C LEU A 120 -6.96 -11.05 -0.93
#